data_909645a8160ec1c9a33698d7096b520a
#
_entry.id   909645a8160ec1c9a33698d7096b520a
#
_cell.length_a   1.000
_cell.length_b   1.000
_cell.length_c   1.000
_cell.angle_alpha   90.00
_cell.angle_beta   90.00
_cell.angle_gamma   90.00
#
_symmetry.space_group_name_H-M   'P 1'
#
loop_
_entity.id
_entity.type
_entity.pdbx_description
1 polymer ?
#
loop_
_entity_poly.entity_id
_entity_poly.type
_entity_poly.pdbx_seq_one_letter_code
_entity_poly.pdbx_strand_id
1 'polypeptide(L)'
;MMSPKGFERITVGNAQILARTEAVSWSREAVVAYGSLYRAARSSACLTLQGRGPVPVLANPEGVGPPWVVRRYYRGGLMKAFGDRFLRAGTPRSFIELENSARIEELGFATPRIVAAAVYPRGVLYRADLVTEFLPHARTLADVLFGNYHAPDGRTAGDSRREALACTANLITRLSKAGVHHRDLNAGNVLIAREAQHVHAILLDLDGCRVAGPNDPVDARRLRRRLARSIRKIDRTHQRSHDDGEGHLTNDEMNHLLGLDVPPWKTS
;
A
#
# COMPACT_ATOMS: atom_id res chain seq x y z
N MET A 1 5.00 -14.91 -20.97
CA MET A 1 4.77 -13.59 -20.38
C MET A 1 6.13 -12.91 -20.30
N MET A 2 6.33 -11.78 -20.95
CA MET A 2 7.59 -11.03 -20.91
C MET A 2 7.76 -10.45 -19.48
N SER A 3 9.00 -10.39 -19.01
CA SER A 3 9.28 -9.74 -17.73
C SER A 3 9.00 -8.24 -17.85
N PRO A 4 8.39 -7.61 -16.84
CA PRO A 4 8.24 -6.15 -16.80
C PRO A 4 9.61 -5.47 -16.91
N LYS A 5 9.63 -4.26 -17.48
CA LYS A 5 10.87 -3.50 -17.70
C LYS A 5 11.64 -3.33 -16.37
N GLY A 6 12.93 -3.67 -16.38
CA GLY A 6 13.80 -3.57 -15.20
C GLY A 6 13.69 -4.73 -14.21
N PHE A 7 12.99 -5.81 -14.56
CA PHE A 7 12.91 -7.02 -13.75
C PHE A 7 13.44 -8.24 -14.48
N GLU A 8 14.21 -9.05 -13.78
CA GLU A 8 14.69 -10.35 -14.22
C GLU A 8 13.82 -11.45 -13.64
N ARG A 9 13.56 -12.49 -14.45
CA ARG A 9 12.84 -13.68 -14.00
C ARG A 9 13.83 -14.72 -13.49
N ILE A 10 13.63 -15.15 -12.25
CA ILE A 10 14.45 -16.14 -11.58
C ILE A 10 13.57 -17.32 -11.20
N THR A 11 14.08 -18.54 -11.38
CA THR A 11 13.46 -19.76 -10.88
C THR A 11 14.43 -20.44 -9.91
N VAL A 12 13.93 -20.76 -8.70
CA VAL A 12 14.68 -21.50 -7.67
C VAL A 12 13.79 -22.64 -7.18
N GLY A 13 14.14 -23.87 -7.56
CA GLY A 13 13.22 -25.00 -7.37
C GLY A 13 11.88 -24.75 -8.08
N ASN A 14 10.79 -24.72 -7.31
CA ASN A 14 9.45 -24.37 -7.83
C ASN A 14 9.07 -22.90 -7.63
N ALA A 15 9.90 -22.12 -6.95
CA ALA A 15 9.65 -20.69 -6.72
C ALA A 15 9.90 -19.90 -8.02
N GLN A 16 9.00 -18.97 -8.31
CA GLN A 16 9.12 -18.01 -9.40
C GLN A 16 9.27 -16.61 -8.83
N ILE A 17 10.29 -15.88 -9.24
CA ILE A 17 10.63 -14.57 -8.74
C ILE A 17 10.79 -13.61 -9.90
N LEU A 18 10.25 -12.40 -9.77
CA LEU A 18 10.59 -11.25 -10.58
C LEU A 18 11.34 -10.29 -9.66
N ALA A 19 12.60 -10.02 -9.95
CA ALA A 19 13.45 -9.17 -9.13
C ALA A 19 14.15 -8.13 -9.99
N ARG A 20 14.35 -6.93 -9.45
CA ARG A 20 15.26 -5.95 -10.07
C ARG A 20 16.69 -6.50 -10.00
N THR A 21 17.55 -6.03 -10.91
CA THR A 21 18.93 -6.51 -11.03
C THR A 21 19.68 -6.49 -9.70
N GLU A 22 19.52 -5.42 -8.94
CA GLU A 22 20.13 -5.27 -7.62
C GLU A 22 19.61 -6.25 -6.56
N ALA A 23 18.48 -6.89 -6.75
CA ALA A 23 17.88 -7.84 -5.81
C ALA A 23 17.97 -9.32 -6.23
N VAL A 24 18.58 -9.58 -7.39
CA VAL A 24 18.65 -10.95 -7.96
C VAL A 24 19.42 -11.89 -7.04
N SER A 25 20.62 -11.50 -6.60
CA SER A 25 21.49 -12.33 -5.75
C SER A 25 20.81 -12.65 -4.44
N TRP A 26 20.41 -11.62 -3.70
CA TRP A 26 19.69 -11.80 -2.43
C TRP A 26 18.41 -12.62 -2.57
N SER A 27 17.63 -12.40 -3.62
CA SER A 27 16.38 -13.14 -3.81
C SER A 27 16.62 -14.64 -4.03
N ARG A 28 17.67 -15.00 -4.77
CA ARG A 28 18.07 -16.38 -4.99
C ARG A 28 18.55 -17.04 -3.68
N GLU A 29 19.47 -16.40 -2.98
CA GLU A 29 20.02 -16.87 -1.72
C GLU A 29 18.94 -17.02 -0.64
N ALA A 30 18.05 -16.04 -0.52
CA ALA A 30 16.93 -16.04 0.42
C ALA A 30 16.00 -17.25 0.21
N VAL A 31 15.71 -17.60 -1.04
CA VAL A 31 14.84 -18.76 -1.33
C VAL A 31 15.59 -20.07 -1.12
N VAL A 32 16.86 -20.15 -1.49
CA VAL A 32 17.69 -21.35 -1.24
C VAL A 32 17.84 -21.63 0.25
N ALA A 33 18.20 -20.62 1.04
CA ALA A 33 18.51 -20.81 2.46
C ALA A 33 17.26 -20.88 3.36
N TYR A 34 16.21 -20.10 3.06
CA TYR A 34 15.03 -19.95 3.94
C TYR A 34 13.71 -20.40 3.32
N GLY A 35 13.73 -20.77 2.04
CA GLY A 35 12.53 -21.20 1.30
C GLY A 35 11.56 -20.09 0.92
N SER A 36 11.79 -18.83 1.32
CA SER A 36 11.02 -17.66 0.87
C SER A 36 11.68 -16.34 1.25
N LEU A 37 11.40 -15.26 0.51
CA LEU A 37 11.90 -13.91 0.79
C LEU A 37 11.43 -13.42 2.16
N TYR A 38 10.17 -13.69 2.51
CA TYR A 38 9.61 -13.30 3.80
C TYR A 38 10.31 -13.98 4.99
N ARG A 39 10.67 -15.26 4.89
CA ARG A 39 11.38 -15.96 5.97
C ARG A 39 12.81 -15.43 6.12
N ALA A 40 13.50 -15.18 5.01
CA ALA A 40 14.82 -14.57 5.03
C ALA A 40 14.77 -13.18 5.68
N ALA A 41 13.82 -12.34 5.27
CA ALA A 41 13.65 -11.02 5.88
C ALA A 41 13.35 -11.08 7.38
N ARG A 42 12.54 -12.03 7.83
CA ARG A 42 12.26 -12.21 9.27
C ARG A 42 13.48 -12.60 10.10
N SER A 43 14.43 -13.30 9.53
CA SER A 43 15.67 -13.71 10.25
C SER A 43 16.67 -12.56 10.39
N SER A 44 16.59 -11.53 9.53
CA SER A 44 17.53 -10.40 9.49
C SER A 44 16.85 -9.04 9.67
N ALA A 45 15.59 -9.01 10.14
CA ALA A 45 14.83 -7.77 10.30
C ALA A 45 15.45 -6.85 11.35
N CYS A 46 15.69 -5.59 10.99
CA CYS A 46 16.09 -4.54 11.91
C CYS A 46 14.87 -3.81 12.53
N LEU A 47 13.69 -3.93 11.89
CA LEU A 47 12.42 -3.36 12.34
C LEU A 47 11.28 -4.28 11.90
N THR A 48 10.19 -4.30 12.66
CA THR A 48 8.95 -5.00 12.26
C THR A 48 7.77 -4.04 12.34
N LEU A 49 7.13 -3.79 11.20
CA LEU A 49 5.92 -3.00 11.12
C LEU A 49 4.69 -3.87 11.39
N GLN A 50 3.62 -3.22 11.86
CA GLN A 50 2.34 -3.88 12.09
C GLN A 50 1.49 -3.85 10.81
N GLY A 51 0.89 -5.01 10.48
CA GLY A 51 -0.01 -5.16 9.34
C GLY A 51 -1.01 -6.29 9.60
N ARG A 52 -1.50 -6.97 8.56
CA ARG A 52 -2.30 -8.22 8.72
C ARG A 52 -1.48 -9.36 9.34
N GLY A 53 -0.17 -9.21 9.37
CA GLY A 53 0.82 -10.02 10.04
C GLY A 53 2.08 -9.18 10.19
N PRO A 54 3.13 -9.71 10.85
CA PRO A 54 4.41 -9.00 10.97
C PRO A 54 4.97 -8.66 9.60
N VAL A 55 5.41 -7.42 9.41
CA VAL A 55 6.00 -6.93 8.17
C VAL A 55 7.46 -6.55 8.45
N PRO A 56 8.43 -7.46 8.18
CA PRO A 56 9.83 -7.21 8.46
C PRO A 56 10.39 -6.14 7.52
N VAL A 57 11.21 -5.28 8.09
CA VAL A 57 12.07 -4.33 7.39
C VAL A 57 13.51 -4.77 7.61
N LEU A 58 14.27 -4.92 6.53
CA LEU A 58 15.68 -5.29 6.60
C LEU A 58 16.54 -4.18 5.99
N ALA A 59 17.76 -4.01 6.46
CA ALA A 59 18.74 -3.19 5.79
C ALA A 59 18.88 -3.67 4.33
N ASN A 60 19.16 -2.74 3.41
CA ASN A 60 19.36 -3.15 2.01
C ASN A 60 20.52 -4.15 1.93
N PRO A 61 20.29 -5.40 1.48
CA PRO A 61 21.32 -6.44 1.44
C PRO A 61 22.52 -6.09 0.56
N GLU A 62 22.33 -5.19 -0.43
CA GLU A 62 23.41 -4.72 -1.31
C GLU A 62 24.21 -3.56 -0.66
N GLY A 63 23.87 -3.17 0.57
CA GLY A 63 24.57 -2.14 1.33
C GLY A 63 24.33 -0.70 0.88
N VAL A 64 23.64 -0.48 -0.23
CA VAL A 64 23.41 0.85 -0.82
C VAL A 64 21.92 1.04 -1.11
N GLY A 65 21.36 2.17 -0.67
CA GLY A 65 19.97 2.53 -0.90
C GLY A 65 19.07 2.31 0.32
N PRO A 66 17.74 2.55 0.18
CA PRO A 66 16.81 2.44 1.28
C PRO A 66 16.64 0.99 1.78
N PRO A 67 16.30 0.79 3.06
CA PRO A 67 15.91 -0.52 3.57
C PRO A 67 14.75 -1.12 2.78
N TRP A 68 14.57 -2.43 2.87
CA TRP A 68 13.50 -3.12 2.17
C TRP A 68 12.42 -3.62 3.14
N VAL A 69 11.17 -3.46 2.72
CA VAL A 69 9.98 -4.01 3.39
C VAL A 69 9.59 -5.30 2.69
N VAL A 70 9.46 -6.39 3.42
CA VAL A 70 9.02 -7.66 2.86
C VAL A 70 7.66 -8.05 3.39
N ARG A 71 6.68 -8.05 2.51
CA ARG A 71 5.29 -8.35 2.82
C ARG A 71 4.88 -9.71 2.27
N ARG A 72 4.32 -10.54 3.15
CA ARG A 72 3.61 -11.75 2.73
C ARG A 72 2.15 -11.42 2.47
N TYR A 73 1.58 -11.99 1.42
CA TYR A 73 0.16 -11.88 1.17
C TYR A 73 -0.64 -12.76 2.13
N TYR A 74 -1.66 -12.18 2.75
CA TYR A 74 -2.62 -12.87 3.59
C TYR A 74 -4.03 -12.68 3.05
N ARG A 75 -4.88 -13.69 3.19
CA ARG A 75 -6.31 -13.56 2.90
C ARG A 75 -6.98 -12.72 3.97
N GLY A 76 -7.88 -11.82 3.54
CA GLY A 76 -8.71 -11.01 4.42
C GLY A 76 -10.16 -11.51 4.49
N GLY A 77 -10.96 -10.93 5.38
CA GLY A 77 -12.39 -11.21 5.51
C GLY A 77 -12.69 -12.65 5.91
N LEU A 78 -13.81 -13.19 5.41
CA LEU A 78 -14.29 -14.56 5.68
C LEU A 78 -13.27 -15.64 5.28
N MET A 79 -12.35 -15.35 4.36
CA MET A 79 -11.32 -16.30 3.89
C MET A 79 -10.05 -16.27 4.76
N LYS A 80 -10.05 -15.59 5.91
CA LYS A 80 -8.90 -15.49 6.83
C LYS A 80 -8.44 -16.88 7.32
N ALA A 81 -9.33 -17.84 7.44
CA ALA A 81 -9.02 -19.22 7.83
C ALA A 81 -8.05 -19.94 6.86
N PHE A 82 -7.99 -19.53 5.59
CA PHE A 82 -7.02 -20.07 4.61
C PHE A 82 -5.64 -19.44 4.68
N GLY A 83 -5.43 -18.48 5.60
CA GLY A 83 -4.13 -17.89 5.91
C GLY A 83 -3.46 -17.19 4.71
N ASP A 84 -2.26 -17.66 4.34
CA ASP A 84 -1.39 -17.11 3.30
C ASP A 84 -1.42 -17.89 1.97
N ARG A 85 -2.42 -18.78 1.77
CA ARG A 85 -2.52 -19.65 0.59
C ARG A 85 -3.58 -19.19 -0.38
N PHE A 86 -3.24 -19.15 -1.68
CA PHE A 86 -4.10 -18.72 -2.78
C PHE A 86 -4.23 -19.83 -3.81
N LEU A 87 -5.37 -19.91 -4.51
CA LEU A 87 -5.55 -20.82 -5.64
C LEU A 87 -4.71 -20.34 -6.85
N ARG A 88 -4.11 -21.29 -7.58
CA ARG A 88 -3.34 -21.05 -8.80
C ARG A 88 -4.26 -20.81 -10.00
N ALA A 89 -5.20 -19.90 -9.88
CA ALA A 89 -6.07 -19.50 -10.98
C ALA A 89 -5.65 -18.10 -11.48
N GLY A 90 -5.12 -18.03 -12.70
CA GLY A 90 -4.66 -16.76 -13.28
C GLY A 90 -3.29 -16.28 -12.78
N THR A 91 -3.01 -14.99 -13.03
CA THR A 91 -1.76 -14.33 -12.61
C THR A 91 -1.70 -14.20 -11.10
N PRO A 92 -0.59 -14.57 -10.44
CA PRO A 92 -0.42 -14.39 -9.00
C PRO A 92 -0.49 -12.94 -8.55
N ARG A 93 -1.05 -12.71 -7.36
CA ARG A 93 -1.31 -11.36 -6.81
C ARG A 93 -0.06 -10.48 -6.74
N SER A 94 1.09 -11.04 -6.33
CA SER A 94 2.34 -10.29 -6.26
C SER A 94 2.82 -9.81 -7.65
N PHE A 95 2.56 -10.58 -8.70
CA PHE A 95 2.89 -10.18 -10.07
C PHE A 95 1.89 -9.18 -10.62
N ILE A 96 0.59 -9.33 -10.30
CA ILE A 96 -0.43 -8.32 -10.63
C ILE A 96 -0.09 -6.98 -9.97
N GLU A 97 0.29 -6.98 -8.70
CA GLU A 97 0.66 -5.74 -8.00
C GLU A 97 1.88 -5.08 -8.61
N LEU A 98 2.89 -5.87 -9.02
CA LEU A 98 4.06 -5.35 -9.72
C LEU A 98 3.69 -4.70 -11.06
N GLU A 99 2.84 -5.35 -11.86
CA GLU A 99 2.38 -4.80 -13.14
C GLU A 99 1.53 -3.52 -12.95
N ASN A 100 0.64 -3.52 -11.95
CA ASN A 100 -0.20 -2.37 -11.65
C ASN A 100 0.63 -1.20 -11.10
N SER A 101 1.65 -1.47 -10.24
CA SER A 101 2.56 -0.44 -9.74
C SER A 101 3.25 0.30 -10.88
N ALA A 102 3.82 -0.44 -11.83
CA ALA A 102 4.46 0.16 -12.99
C ALA A 102 3.51 1.05 -13.81
N ARG A 103 2.28 0.57 -14.06
CA ARG A 103 1.27 1.36 -14.80
C ARG A 103 0.83 2.62 -14.05
N ILE A 104 0.70 2.53 -12.73
CA ILE A 104 0.28 3.64 -11.88
C ILE A 104 1.39 4.69 -11.77
N GLU A 105 2.66 4.26 -11.72
CA GLU A 105 3.82 5.14 -11.80
C GLU A 105 3.90 5.87 -13.15
N GLU A 106 3.64 5.18 -14.26
CA GLU A 106 3.58 5.78 -15.62
C GLU A 106 2.48 6.86 -15.72
N LEU A 107 1.41 6.75 -14.94
CA LEU A 107 0.35 7.76 -14.83
C LEU A 107 0.69 8.90 -13.85
N GLY A 108 1.89 8.92 -13.29
CA GLY A 108 2.38 9.97 -12.40
C GLY A 108 1.88 9.88 -10.96
N PHE A 109 1.49 8.67 -10.49
CA PHE A 109 1.14 8.45 -9.09
C PHE A 109 2.29 7.80 -8.33
N ALA A 110 2.50 8.26 -7.11
CA ALA A 110 3.51 7.69 -6.22
C ALA A 110 3.03 6.36 -5.64
N THR A 111 3.93 5.36 -5.63
CA THR A 111 3.79 4.07 -4.96
C THR A 111 5.19 3.62 -4.49
N PRO A 112 5.32 2.81 -3.42
CA PRO A 112 6.63 2.31 -3.02
C PRO A 112 7.28 1.52 -4.17
N ARG A 113 8.52 1.82 -4.46
CA ARG A 113 9.26 1.13 -5.52
C ARG A 113 9.32 -0.37 -5.21
N ILE A 114 8.81 -1.19 -6.12
CA ILE A 114 8.88 -2.64 -5.98
C ILE A 114 10.29 -3.12 -6.37
N VAL A 115 10.88 -3.93 -5.49
CA VAL A 115 12.22 -4.51 -5.62
C VAL A 115 12.14 -5.94 -6.12
N ALA A 116 11.24 -6.74 -5.53
CA ALA A 116 11.00 -8.11 -5.98
C ALA A 116 9.57 -8.57 -5.67
N ALA A 117 9.09 -9.51 -6.47
CA ALA A 117 7.83 -10.22 -6.27
C ALA A 117 8.08 -11.72 -6.44
N ALA A 118 7.60 -12.52 -5.50
CA ALA A 118 7.84 -13.97 -5.49
C ALA A 118 6.55 -14.77 -5.33
N VAL A 119 6.54 -15.95 -5.93
CA VAL A 119 5.45 -16.93 -5.85
C VAL A 119 6.02 -18.31 -5.55
N TYR A 120 5.42 -18.99 -4.59
CA TYR A 120 5.82 -20.32 -4.13
C TYR A 120 4.68 -21.31 -4.34
N PRO A 121 4.62 -21.98 -5.49
CA PRO A 121 3.60 -22.96 -5.80
C PRO A 121 3.69 -24.19 -4.89
N ARG A 122 2.53 -24.72 -4.48
CA ARG A 122 2.40 -25.98 -3.76
C ARG A 122 1.11 -26.69 -4.17
N GLY A 123 1.20 -27.60 -5.14
CA GLY A 123 0.03 -28.21 -5.76
C GLY A 123 -0.87 -27.17 -6.43
N VAL A 124 -2.15 -27.17 -6.10
CA VAL A 124 -3.14 -26.21 -6.63
C VAL A 124 -3.15 -24.86 -5.93
N LEU A 125 -2.30 -24.69 -4.91
CA LEU A 125 -2.19 -23.46 -4.13
C LEU A 125 -0.82 -22.79 -4.36
N TYR A 126 -0.73 -21.51 -3.97
CA TYR A 126 0.54 -20.79 -3.88
C TYR A 126 0.56 -19.85 -2.67
N ARG A 127 1.76 -19.47 -2.24
CA ARG A 127 2.05 -18.32 -1.40
C ARG A 127 2.76 -17.26 -2.23
N ALA A 128 2.68 -16.01 -1.79
CA ALA A 128 3.36 -14.91 -2.45
C ALA A 128 3.95 -13.93 -1.46
N ASP A 129 5.11 -13.39 -1.80
CA ASP A 129 5.78 -12.33 -1.08
C ASP A 129 6.04 -11.15 -2.04
N LEU A 130 6.06 -9.93 -1.50
CA LEU A 130 6.40 -8.70 -2.22
C LEU A 130 7.46 -7.95 -1.42
N VAL A 131 8.48 -7.45 -2.11
CA VAL A 131 9.55 -6.62 -1.55
C VAL A 131 9.44 -5.23 -2.15
N THR A 132 9.38 -4.23 -1.29
CA THR A 132 9.36 -2.81 -1.68
C THR A 132 10.42 -2.04 -0.91
N GLU A 133 10.81 -0.88 -1.41
CA GLU A 133 11.62 0.06 -0.63
C GLU A 133 10.82 0.58 0.57
N PHE A 134 11.52 0.75 1.69
CA PHE A 134 10.96 1.35 2.89
C PHE A 134 10.99 2.88 2.79
N LEU A 135 9.89 3.51 3.16
CA LEU A 135 9.72 4.96 3.17
C LEU A 135 9.68 5.42 4.64
N PRO A 136 10.82 5.79 5.24
CA PRO A 136 10.94 6.01 6.69
C PRO A 136 10.10 7.20 7.19
N HIS A 137 9.88 8.19 6.33
CA HIS A 137 9.13 9.41 6.66
C HIS A 137 7.65 9.34 6.28
N ALA A 138 7.19 8.19 5.78
CA ALA A 138 5.79 7.98 5.44
C ALA A 138 5.04 7.30 6.60
N ARG A 139 3.77 7.69 6.79
CA ARG A 139 2.84 7.07 7.74
C ARG A 139 1.54 6.77 7.03
N THR A 140 0.81 5.76 7.46
CA THR A 140 -0.52 5.54 6.88
C THR A 140 -1.43 6.72 7.22
N LEU A 141 -2.39 7.00 6.35
CA LEU A 141 -3.41 8.00 6.64
C LEU A 141 -4.13 7.68 7.97
N ALA A 142 -4.31 6.40 8.28
CA ALA A 142 -4.86 5.97 9.57
C ALA A 142 -4.00 6.43 10.75
N ASP A 143 -2.67 6.26 10.67
CA ASP A 143 -1.74 6.68 11.73
C ASP A 143 -1.71 8.20 11.89
N VAL A 144 -1.80 8.95 10.78
CA VAL A 144 -1.84 10.42 10.83
C VAL A 144 -3.15 10.93 11.45
N LEU A 145 -4.26 10.27 11.15
CA LEU A 145 -5.57 10.70 11.66
C LEU A 145 -5.83 10.30 13.12
N PHE A 146 -5.37 9.11 13.51
CA PHE A 146 -5.75 8.50 14.79
C PHE A 146 -4.56 8.07 15.66
N GLY A 147 -3.35 8.09 15.14
CA GLY A 147 -2.14 7.79 15.91
C GLY A 147 -1.60 9.02 16.63
N ASN A 148 -0.67 8.80 17.57
CA ASN A 148 0.10 9.87 18.22
C ASN A 148 1.15 10.43 17.24
N TYR A 149 0.70 10.93 16.09
CA TYR A 149 1.58 11.50 15.10
C TYR A 149 1.94 12.92 15.45
N HIS A 150 3.21 13.16 15.75
CA HIS A 150 3.78 14.49 15.89
C HIS A 150 4.53 14.83 14.61
N ALA A 151 4.12 15.90 13.96
CA ALA A 151 4.82 16.37 12.77
C ALA A 151 6.25 16.83 13.15
N PRO A 152 7.28 16.42 12.42
CA PRO A 152 8.66 16.82 12.71
C PRO A 152 8.91 18.33 12.66
N ASP A 153 8.03 19.07 12.02
CA ASP A 153 8.09 20.52 11.79
C ASP A 153 7.37 21.36 12.85
N GLY A 154 6.93 20.74 13.96
CA GLY A 154 6.27 21.42 15.06
C GLY A 154 4.81 21.83 14.80
N ARG A 155 4.18 21.40 13.70
CA ARG A 155 2.77 21.65 13.41
C ARG A 155 1.86 20.92 14.37
N THR A 156 0.67 21.47 14.60
CA THR A 156 -0.34 20.81 15.42
C THR A 156 -0.83 19.51 14.77
N ALA A 157 -1.29 18.58 15.58
CA ALA A 157 -1.90 17.34 15.08
C ALA A 157 -3.12 17.64 14.18
N GLY A 158 -3.90 18.68 14.51
CA GLY A 158 -5.04 19.13 13.70
C GLY A 158 -4.66 19.60 12.32
N ASP A 159 -3.60 20.40 12.19
CA ASP A 159 -3.11 20.88 10.88
C ASP A 159 -2.59 19.74 10.03
N SER A 160 -1.85 18.81 10.63
CA SER A 160 -1.33 17.62 9.93
C SER A 160 -2.45 16.73 9.40
N ARG A 161 -3.55 16.56 10.17
CA ARG A 161 -4.74 15.82 9.76
C ARG A 161 -5.45 16.47 8.59
N ARG A 162 -5.70 17.79 8.65
CA ARG A 162 -6.35 18.54 7.55
C ARG A 162 -5.54 18.45 6.25
N GLU A 163 -4.22 18.63 6.34
CA GLU A 163 -3.32 18.56 5.20
C GLU A 163 -3.28 17.15 4.58
N ALA A 164 -3.23 16.09 5.40
CA ALA A 164 -3.27 14.71 4.95
C ALA A 164 -4.60 14.38 4.23
N LEU A 165 -5.73 14.86 4.74
CA LEU A 165 -7.04 14.67 4.11
C LEU A 165 -7.14 15.45 2.79
N ALA A 166 -6.69 16.70 2.74
CA ALA A 166 -6.67 17.52 1.54
C ALA A 166 -5.79 16.90 0.44
N CYS A 167 -4.60 16.42 0.81
CA CYS A 167 -3.69 15.70 -0.09
C CYS A 167 -4.35 14.41 -0.63
N THR A 168 -5.01 13.65 0.23
CA THR A 168 -5.71 12.42 -0.15
C THR A 168 -6.93 12.71 -1.05
N ALA A 169 -7.67 13.79 -0.79
CA ALA A 169 -8.79 14.21 -1.65
C ALA A 169 -8.31 14.60 -3.06
N ASN A 170 -7.16 15.27 -3.15
CA ASN A 170 -6.51 15.57 -4.43
C ASN A 170 -6.07 14.28 -5.15
N LEU A 171 -5.43 13.34 -4.43
CA LEU A 171 -5.07 12.04 -4.97
C LEU A 171 -6.30 11.34 -5.59
N ILE A 172 -7.42 11.27 -4.88
CA ILE A 172 -8.66 10.64 -5.39
C ILE A 172 -9.17 11.34 -6.65
N THR A 173 -9.12 12.67 -6.69
CA THR A 173 -9.53 13.44 -7.87
C THR A 173 -8.65 13.11 -9.08
N ARG A 174 -7.33 13.03 -8.89
CA ARG A 174 -6.38 12.64 -9.93
C ARG A 174 -6.59 11.19 -10.39
N LEU A 175 -6.79 10.25 -9.46
CA LEU A 175 -7.10 8.85 -9.77
C LEU A 175 -8.36 8.73 -10.64
N SER A 176 -9.41 9.45 -10.27
CA SER A 176 -10.66 9.48 -11.04
C SER A 176 -10.43 9.99 -12.46
N LYS A 177 -9.72 11.11 -12.61
CA LYS A 177 -9.40 11.71 -13.93
C LYS A 177 -8.52 10.79 -14.79
N ALA A 178 -7.61 10.05 -14.18
CA ALA A 178 -6.73 9.10 -14.86
C ALA A 178 -7.37 7.72 -15.10
N GLY A 179 -8.65 7.54 -14.75
CA GLY A 179 -9.34 6.26 -14.94
C GLY A 179 -8.84 5.13 -14.03
N VAL A 180 -8.25 5.46 -12.88
CA VAL A 180 -7.70 4.44 -11.96
C VAL A 180 -8.74 4.02 -10.94
N HIS A 181 -9.17 2.76 -11.00
CA HIS A 181 -9.98 2.11 -9.97
C HIS A 181 -9.09 1.47 -8.92
N HIS A 182 -9.18 1.91 -7.68
CA HIS A 182 -8.56 1.24 -6.54
C HIS A 182 -9.62 0.47 -5.75
N ARG A 183 -9.61 -0.85 -5.86
CA ARG A 183 -10.66 -1.72 -5.28
C ARG A 183 -10.75 -1.63 -3.76
N ASP A 184 -9.62 -1.47 -3.06
CA ASP A 184 -9.54 -1.44 -1.60
C ASP A 184 -8.90 -0.13 -1.09
N LEU A 185 -9.36 1.03 -1.63
CA LEU A 185 -8.92 2.32 -1.14
C LEU A 185 -9.45 2.54 0.28
N ASN A 186 -8.55 2.51 1.24
CA ASN A 186 -8.84 2.70 2.67
C ASN A 186 -7.70 3.48 3.34
N ALA A 187 -7.89 3.92 4.59
CA ALA A 187 -6.92 4.76 5.29
C ALA A 187 -5.58 4.05 5.59
N GLY A 188 -5.53 2.73 5.58
CA GLY A 188 -4.30 1.95 5.71
C GLY A 188 -3.55 1.76 4.39
N ASN A 189 -4.21 2.02 3.24
CA ASN A 189 -3.64 1.85 1.90
C ASN A 189 -3.25 3.17 1.24
N VAL A 190 -3.23 4.26 1.99
CA VAL A 190 -2.66 5.55 1.60
C VAL A 190 -1.60 5.90 2.61
N LEU A 191 -0.36 6.09 2.14
CA LEU A 191 0.70 6.67 2.96
C LEU A 191 0.73 8.17 2.73
N ILE A 192 1.00 8.89 3.79
CA ILE A 192 1.30 10.31 3.78
C ILE A 192 2.78 10.47 4.06
N ALA A 193 3.50 11.00 3.10
CA ALA A 193 4.91 11.35 3.23
C ALA A 193 5.07 12.87 3.18
N ARG A 194 6.00 13.38 3.95
CA ARG A 194 6.36 14.80 3.96
C ARG A 194 7.80 14.95 3.53
N GLU A 195 8.02 15.74 2.49
CA GLU A 195 9.33 16.12 1.99
C GLU A 195 9.42 17.64 1.96
N ALA A 196 10.28 18.20 2.81
CA ALA A 196 10.39 19.63 3.04
C ALA A 196 9.01 20.27 3.34
N GLN A 197 8.49 21.12 2.44
CA GLN A 197 7.19 21.79 2.59
C GLN A 197 6.03 21.08 1.87
N HIS A 198 6.30 19.95 1.22
CA HIS A 198 5.29 19.25 0.41
C HIS A 198 4.81 17.97 1.08
N VAL A 199 3.51 17.76 1.06
CA VAL A 199 2.86 16.52 1.51
C VAL A 199 2.43 15.72 0.29
N HIS A 200 2.84 14.46 0.28
CA HIS A 200 2.56 13.53 -0.81
C HIS A 200 1.70 12.37 -0.29
N ALA A 201 0.71 11.99 -1.08
CA ALA A 201 -0.07 10.78 -0.84
C ALA A 201 0.43 9.68 -1.77
N ILE A 202 0.77 8.52 -1.20
CA ILE A 202 1.40 7.38 -1.86
C ILE A 202 0.45 6.19 -1.74
N LEU A 203 0.21 5.48 -2.85
CA LEU A 203 -0.72 4.35 -2.90
C LEU A 203 -0.05 3.04 -2.51
N LEU A 204 -0.78 2.22 -1.73
CA LEU A 204 -0.42 0.85 -1.37
C LEU A 204 -1.47 -0.15 -1.87
N ASP A 205 -1.10 -1.44 -1.90
CA ASP A 205 -1.98 -2.60 -2.16
C ASP A 205 -2.68 -2.51 -3.54
N LEU A 206 -1.86 -2.48 -4.59
CA LEU A 206 -2.31 -2.24 -5.97
C LEU A 206 -2.75 -3.52 -6.71
N ASP A 207 -2.76 -4.68 -6.07
CA ASP A 207 -3.16 -5.94 -6.71
C ASP A 207 -4.63 -5.98 -7.17
N GLY A 208 -5.47 -5.17 -6.53
CA GLY A 208 -6.87 -4.95 -6.90
C GLY A 208 -7.12 -3.71 -7.74
N CYS A 209 -6.07 -3.01 -8.18
CA CYS A 209 -6.21 -1.83 -9.03
C CYS A 209 -6.48 -2.22 -10.49
N ARG A 210 -7.22 -1.36 -11.18
CA ARG A 210 -7.47 -1.46 -12.61
C ARG A 210 -7.42 -0.06 -13.23
N VAL A 211 -6.70 0.09 -14.30
CA VAL A 211 -6.76 1.28 -15.13
C VAL A 211 -7.90 1.08 -16.13
N ALA A 212 -8.89 1.93 -16.07
CA ALA A 212 -10.05 1.91 -16.95
C ALA A 212 -9.65 2.31 -18.38
N GLY A 213 -10.38 1.80 -19.35
CA GLY A 213 -10.32 2.33 -20.71
C GLY A 213 -10.98 3.71 -20.80
N PRO A 214 -10.83 4.42 -21.93
CA PRO A 214 -11.37 5.76 -22.13
C PRO A 214 -12.90 5.86 -21.97
N ASN A 215 -13.62 4.74 -22.07
CA ASN A 215 -15.08 4.66 -21.95
C ASN A 215 -15.56 4.14 -20.58
N ASP A 216 -14.69 4.01 -19.58
CA ASP A 216 -15.03 3.50 -18.25
C ASP A 216 -14.59 4.52 -17.18
N PRO A 217 -15.34 5.62 -17.00
CA PRO A 217 -14.99 6.68 -16.07
C PRO A 217 -15.05 6.18 -14.63
N VAL A 218 -14.05 6.59 -13.84
CA VAL A 218 -13.99 6.28 -12.40
C VAL A 218 -14.73 7.34 -11.62
N ASP A 219 -15.78 6.93 -10.91
CA ASP A 219 -16.51 7.83 -10.02
C ASP A 219 -15.69 8.19 -8.78
N ALA A 220 -15.18 9.42 -8.73
CA ALA A 220 -14.46 9.97 -7.59
C ALA A 220 -15.27 9.88 -6.29
N ARG A 221 -16.61 10.06 -6.35
CA ARG A 221 -17.49 9.97 -5.18
C ARG A 221 -17.49 8.55 -4.59
N ARG A 222 -17.44 7.53 -5.44
CA ARG A 222 -17.35 6.13 -4.99
C ARG A 222 -16.06 5.88 -4.22
N LEU A 223 -14.92 6.39 -4.71
CA LEU A 223 -13.62 6.30 -4.03
C LEU A 223 -13.65 7.06 -2.69
N ARG A 224 -14.15 8.30 -2.70
CA ARG A 224 -14.28 9.14 -1.49
C ARG A 224 -15.18 8.49 -0.43
N ARG A 225 -16.37 7.98 -0.82
CA ARG A 225 -17.27 7.27 0.10
C ARG A 225 -16.64 6.00 0.69
N ARG A 226 -15.82 5.30 -0.09
CA ARG A 226 -15.09 4.12 0.40
C ARG A 226 -14.06 4.51 1.45
N LEU A 227 -13.25 5.51 1.18
CA LEU A 227 -12.28 6.04 2.13
C LEU A 227 -12.96 6.55 3.40
N ALA A 228 -14.00 7.37 3.28
CA ALA A 228 -14.77 7.88 4.41
C ALA A 228 -15.34 6.77 5.30
N ARG A 229 -15.85 5.68 4.71
CA ARG A 229 -16.29 4.51 5.48
C ARG A 229 -15.16 3.85 6.26
N SER A 230 -13.97 3.77 5.66
CA SER A 230 -12.79 3.22 6.34
C SER A 230 -12.39 4.11 7.53
N ILE A 231 -12.32 5.43 7.32
CA ILE A 231 -11.98 6.40 8.37
C ILE A 231 -12.98 6.31 9.53
N ARG A 232 -14.29 6.37 9.25
CA ARG A 232 -15.34 6.24 10.28
C ARG A 232 -15.27 4.93 11.05
N LYS A 233 -14.89 3.84 10.40
CA LYS A 233 -14.73 2.54 11.08
C LYS A 233 -13.59 2.58 12.08
N ILE A 234 -12.45 3.18 11.72
CA ILE A 234 -11.29 3.31 12.60
C ILE A 234 -11.62 4.28 13.74
N ASP A 235 -12.22 5.43 13.45
CA ASP A 235 -12.64 6.43 14.43
C ASP A 235 -13.51 5.81 15.53
N ARG A 236 -14.56 5.08 15.18
CA ARG A 236 -15.41 4.35 16.15
C ARG A 236 -14.64 3.36 17.03
N THR A 237 -13.56 2.79 16.52
CA THR A 237 -12.72 1.85 17.27
C THR A 237 -11.83 2.62 18.26
N HIS A 238 -11.31 3.76 17.85
CA HIS A 238 -10.50 4.65 18.70
C HIS A 238 -11.34 5.30 19.81
N GLN A 239 -12.53 5.81 19.50
CA GLN A 239 -13.45 6.40 20.49
C GLN A 239 -13.80 5.43 21.63
N ARG A 240 -13.85 4.12 21.36
CA ARG A 240 -14.10 3.09 22.39
C ARG A 240 -12.88 2.81 23.27
N SER A 241 -11.70 3.22 22.84
CA SER A 241 -10.43 2.91 23.52
C SER A 241 -9.82 4.09 24.26
N HIS A 242 -10.24 5.33 23.94
CA HIS A 242 -9.69 6.58 24.53
C HIS A 242 -10.84 7.55 24.77
N ASP A 243 -11.03 7.91 26.04
CA ASP A 243 -12.09 8.84 26.50
C ASP A 243 -11.65 10.33 26.39
N ASP A 244 -10.47 10.58 25.82
CA ASP A 244 -9.86 11.90 25.77
C ASP A 244 -10.26 12.62 24.49
N GLY A 245 -11.23 13.52 24.60
CA GLY A 245 -11.87 14.26 23.51
C GLY A 245 -11.02 15.28 22.74
N GLU A 246 -9.71 15.21 22.75
CA GLU A 246 -8.84 16.11 21.98
C GLU A 246 -8.53 15.57 20.58
N GLY A 247 -8.97 16.32 19.58
CA GLY A 247 -8.45 16.25 18.20
C GLY A 247 -9.19 15.35 17.21
N HIS A 248 -10.44 14.99 17.49
CA HIS A 248 -11.25 14.26 16.51
C HIS A 248 -11.74 15.18 15.38
N LEU A 249 -11.61 14.69 14.13
CA LEU A 249 -12.28 15.33 13.02
C LEU A 249 -13.79 15.07 13.13
N THR A 250 -14.57 16.12 13.08
CA THR A 250 -16.01 15.97 12.99
C THR A 250 -16.38 15.31 11.67
N ASN A 251 -17.53 14.62 11.62
CA ASN A 251 -18.01 14.03 10.36
C ASN A 251 -18.17 15.08 9.27
N ASP A 252 -18.53 16.32 9.63
CA ASP A 252 -18.72 17.42 8.69
C ASP A 252 -17.38 17.91 8.12
N GLU A 253 -16.35 18.08 8.97
CA GLU A 253 -14.99 18.40 8.49
C GLU A 253 -14.46 17.32 7.54
N MET A 254 -14.64 16.05 7.89
CA MET A 254 -14.20 14.96 7.05
C MET A 254 -14.97 14.92 5.71
N ASN A 255 -16.28 15.11 5.73
CA ASN A 255 -17.09 15.15 4.52
C ASN A 255 -16.71 16.33 3.64
N HIS A 256 -16.50 17.50 4.24
CA HIS A 256 -16.07 18.71 3.53
C HIS A 256 -14.69 18.52 2.89
N LEU A 257 -13.70 18.08 3.65
CA LEU A 257 -12.34 17.86 3.16
C LEU A 257 -12.26 16.77 2.08
N LEU A 258 -13.10 15.74 2.17
CA LEU A 258 -13.21 14.72 1.13
C LEU A 258 -14.12 15.14 -0.04
N GLY A 259 -14.72 16.35 0.02
CA GLY A 259 -15.63 16.86 -1.03
C GLY A 259 -16.89 16.01 -1.18
N LEU A 260 -17.40 15.46 -0.08
CA LEU A 260 -18.64 14.68 -0.07
C LEU A 260 -19.88 15.57 0.09
N ASP A 261 -19.71 16.82 0.55
CA ASP A 261 -20.77 17.82 0.74
C ASP A 261 -21.09 18.59 -0.56
N VAL A 262 -20.30 18.41 -1.62
CA VAL A 262 -20.52 19.07 -2.90
C VAL A 262 -21.67 18.37 -3.64
N PRO A 263 -22.78 19.08 -3.93
CA PRO A 263 -23.90 18.53 -4.69
C PRO A 263 -23.46 18.01 -6.07
N PRO A 264 -24.13 16.96 -6.61
CA PRO A 264 -23.71 16.31 -7.86
C PRO A 264 -23.60 17.23 -9.08
N TRP A 265 -24.30 18.35 -9.09
CA TRP A 265 -24.34 19.31 -10.22
C TRP A 265 -23.26 20.41 -10.18
N LYS A 266 -22.40 20.44 -9.14
CA LYS A 266 -21.30 21.42 -9.05
C LYS A 266 -19.92 20.87 -9.47
N THR A 267 -19.85 19.67 -10.00
CA THR A 267 -18.61 19.05 -10.48
C THR A 267 -18.66 18.91 -12.01
N SER A 268 -18.69 20.05 -12.69
CA SER A 268 -18.47 20.16 -14.15
C SER A 268 -17.03 20.49 -14.42
#